data_5b4885d324a832a69a48d7c176c4b9c0
#
_entry.id   5b4885d324a832a69a48d7c176c4b9c0
#
_cell.length_a   1.000
_cell.length_b   1.000
_cell.length_c   1.000
_cell.angle_alpha   90.00
_cell.angle_beta   90.00
_cell.angle_gamma   90.00
#
_symmetry.space_group_name_H-M   'P 1'
#
loop_
_entity.id
_entity.type
_entity.pdbx_description
1 polymer ?
#
loop_
_entity_poly.entity_id
_entity_poly.type
_entity_poly.pdbx_seq_one_letter_code
_entity_poly.pdbx_strand_id
1 'polypeptide(L)'
;MFWNIFWCLFCLCFAAALGLAGWLTGPGKRKKWKRCTAHTQGTVLRAAALNYGGIHVPLVEYYVDGTAYRIAGPRFRGASVREITTPEQTETTVQTNLKSKETLPPKLRVKIMHGPVRSVESPLMQLYPVGSFVEIYYDPQKPKRAFVQRFEGCVWWLSVLLFVLAVLCIALAFAMVIAKPFPTVAL
;
A
#
# COMPACT_ATOMS: atom_id res chain seq x y z
N MET A 1 -25.05 34.49 6.44
CA MET A 1 -24.42 33.80 7.60
C MET A 1 -24.29 32.30 7.39
N PHE A 2 -25.34 31.62 6.91
CA PHE A 2 -25.38 30.18 6.67
C PHE A 2 -24.25 29.67 5.74
N TRP A 3 -24.00 30.30 4.59
CA TRP A 3 -22.97 29.91 3.63
C TRP A 3 -21.55 29.98 4.20
N ASN A 4 -21.23 31.01 5.03
CA ASN A 4 -19.91 31.11 5.64
C ASN A 4 -19.69 30.00 6.66
N ILE A 5 -20.70 29.64 7.44
CA ILE A 5 -20.65 28.53 8.40
C ILE A 5 -20.52 27.20 7.67
N PHE A 6 -21.29 26.99 6.60
CA PHE A 6 -21.24 25.79 5.80
C PHE A 6 -19.83 25.54 5.21
N TRP A 7 -19.24 26.56 4.55
CA TRP A 7 -17.91 26.45 3.99
C TRP A 7 -16.82 26.26 5.04
N CYS A 8 -16.95 26.90 6.18
CA CYS A 8 -16.03 26.73 7.29
C CYS A 8 -16.05 25.28 7.82
N LEU A 9 -17.25 24.72 8.07
CA LEU A 9 -17.40 23.32 8.47
C LEU A 9 -16.88 22.35 7.42
N PHE A 10 -17.15 22.61 6.14
CA PHE A 10 -16.65 21.80 5.05
C PHE A 10 -15.11 21.76 5.02
N CYS A 11 -14.45 22.92 5.13
CA CYS A 11 -13.00 23.01 5.17
C CYS A 11 -12.41 22.28 6.38
N LEU A 12 -13.05 22.37 7.55
CA LEU A 12 -12.60 21.68 8.77
C LEU A 12 -12.73 20.16 8.64
N CYS A 13 -13.86 19.66 8.13
CA CYS A 13 -14.05 18.24 7.90
C CYS A 13 -13.03 17.69 6.89
N PHE A 14 -12.78 18.45 5.82
CA PHE A 14 -11.80 18.07 4.80
C PHE A 14 -10.37 18.07 5.36
N ALA A 15 -10.01 19.06 6.17
CA ALA A 15 -8.73 19.11 6.89
C ALA A 15 -8.53 17.90 7.83
N ALA A 16 -9.58 17.53 8.57
CA ALA A 16 -9.55 16.34 9.43
C ALA A 16 -9.33 15.04 8.62
N ALA A 17 -10.01 14.89 7.48
CA ALA A 17 -9.83 13.76 6.58
C ALA A 17 -8.41 13.68 6.02
N LEU A 18 -7.84 14.81 5.56
CA LEU A 18 -6.46 14.91 5.09
C LEU A 18 -5.45 14.59 6.20
N GLY A 19 -5.66 15.11 7.41
CA GLY A 19 -4.82 14.83 8.57
C GLY A 19 -4.82 13.33 8.93
N LEU A 20 -6.00 12.71 8.94
CA LEU A 20 -6.13 11.27 9.16
C LEU A 20 -5.43 10.44 8.07
N ALA A 21 -5.61 10.80 6.80
CA ALA A 21 -4.94 10.16 5.68
C ALA A 21 -3.41 10.31 5.78
N GLY A 22 -2.91 11.50 6.13
CA GLY A 22 -1.49 11.75 6.39
C GLY A 22 -0.91 10.90 7.52
N TRP A 23 -1.67 10.76 8.60
CA TRP A 23 -1.28 9.88 9.71
C TRP A 23 -1.21 8.41 9.30
N LEU A 24 -2.22 7.91 8.59
CA LEU A 24 -2.29 6.50 8.17
C LEU A 24 -1.18 6.14 7.17
N THR A 25 -0.79 7.06 6.28
CA THR A 25 0.23 6.79 5.25
C THR A 25 1.66 6.90 5.76
N GLY A 26 1.93 7.70 6.77
CA GLY A 26 3.25 7.95 7.32
C GLY A 26 3.46 7.38 8.73
N PRO A 27 3.21 8.17 9.80
CA PRO A 27 3.50 7.79 11.18
C PRO A 27 2.79 6.51 11.63
N GLY A 28 1.54 6.31 11.20
CA GLY A 28 0.76 5.13 11.55
C GLY A 28 1.37 3.83 11.02
N LYS A 29 1.85 3.81 9.77
CA LYS A 29 2.57 2.66 9.19
C LYS A 29 3.89 2.40 9.93
N ARG A 30 4.67 3.45 10.20
CA ARG A 30 5.93 3.33 10.93
C ARG A 30 5.74 2.78 12.35
N LYS A 31 4.70 3.22 13.06
CA LYS A 31 4.35 2.71 14.39
C LYS A 31 3.97 1.23 14.35
N LYS A 32 3.24 0.79 13.33
CA LYS A 32 2.92 -0.64 13.11
C LYS A 32 4.18 -1.46 12.89
N TRP A 33 5.09 -0.99 12.03
CA TRP A 33 6.34 -1.68 11.76
C TRP A 33 7.22 -1.86 13.00
N LYS A 34 7.37 -0.80 13.80
CA LYS A 34 8.17 -0.86 15.04
C LYS A 34 7.65 -1.87 16.07
N ARG A 35 6.38 -2.25 15.99
CA ARG A 35 5.76 -3.25 16.88
C ARG A 35 5.97 -4.69 16.40
N CYS A 36 6.28 -4.90 15.15
CA CYS A 36 6.55 -6.23 14.60
C CYS A 36 7.99 -6.64 14.93
N THR A 37 8.23 -7.05 16.16
CA THR A 37 9.54 -7.43 16.70
C THR A 37 9.77 -8.93 16.74
N ALA A 38 8.70 -9.71 16.76
CA ALA A 38 8.79 -11.18 16.72
C ALA A 38 8.84 -11.67 15.26
N HIS A 39 9.50 -12.80 15.04
CA HIS A 39 9.59 -13.44 13.74
C HIS A 39 9.21 -14.92 13.84
N THR A 40 8.68 -15.46 12.75
CA THR A 40 8.33 -16.87 12.59
C THR A 40 8.47 -17.27 11.14
N GLN A 41 8.46 -18.58 10.86
CA GLN A 41 8.39 -19.09 9.51
C GLN A 41 6.94 -19.34 9.12
N GLY A 42 6.59 -18.95 7.88
CA GLY A 42 5.30 -19.25 7.29
C GLY A 42 5.47 -20.04 6.00
N THR A 43 4.41 -20.71 5.59
CA THR A 43 4.36 -21.53 4.38
C THR A 43 3.49 -20.88 3.33
N VAL A 44 3.95 -20.82 2.10
CA VAL A 44 3.18 -20.31 0.96
C VAL A 44 2.08 -21.29 0.60
N LEU A 45 0.81 -20.87 0.70
CA LEU A 45 -0.34 -21.72 0.37
C LEU A 45 -0.73 -21.63 -1.11
N ARG A 46 -0.87 -20.40 -1.61
CA ARG A 46 -1.35 -20.11 -2.97
C ARG A 46 -1.11 -18.66 -3.35
N ALA A 47 -1.49 -18.28 -4.56
CA ALA A 47 -1.60 -16.88 -4.95
C ALA A 47 -2.72 -16.16 -4.18
N ALA A 48 -2.46 -14.97 -3.66
CA ALA A 48 -3.44 -14.13 -2.99
C ALA A 48 -4.30 -13.35 -4.01
N ALA A 49 -5.43 -12.83 -3.55
CA ALA A 49 -6.25 -11.89 -4.33
C ALA A 49 -5.52 -10.54 -4.55
N LEU A 50 -4.58 -10.18 -3.65
CA LEU A 50 -3.74 -9.00 -3.82
C LEU A 50 -2.84 -9.19 -5.05
N ASN A 51 -2.92 -8.25 -5.99
CA ASN A 51 -2.09 -8.25 -7.18
C ASN A 51 -1.55 -6.84 -7.49
N TYR A 52 -0.51 -6.80 -8.30
CA TYR A 52 0.10 -5.59 -8.85
C TYR A 52 0.02 -5.66 -10.39
N GLY A 53 -1.07 -5.13 -10.98
CA GLY A 53 -1.25 -5.15 -12.43
C GLY A 53 -1.27 -6.57 -13.00
N GLY A 54 -2.02 -7.48 -12.37
CA GLY A 54 -2.14 -8.88 -12.78
C GLY A 54 -1.07 -9.83 -12.24
N ILE A 55 -0.09 -9.31 -11.49
CA ILE A 55 0.94 -10.13 -10.83
C ILE A 55 0.48 -10.42 -9.40
N HIS A 56 0.08 -11.66 -9.16
CA HIS A 56 -0.38 -12.10 -7.85
C HIS A 56 0.77 -12.24 -6.85
N VAL A 57 0.48 -11.86 -5.62
CA VAL A 57 1.39 -11.99 -4.48
C VAL A 57 1.11 -13.32 -3.78
N PRO A 58 2.09 -14.02 -3.21
CA PRO A 58 1.85 -15.23 -2.42
C PRO A 58 1.01 -14.95 -1.17
N LEU A 59 0.09 -15.86 -0.86
CA LEU A 59 -0.61 -15.96 0.40
C LEU A 59 0.16 -16.90 1.31
N VAL A 60 0.61 -16.40 2.44
CA VAL A 60 1.44 -17.15 3.40
C VAL A 60 0.64 -17.41 4.67
N GLU A 61 0.69 -18.63 5.16
CA GLU A 61 0.13 -19.04 6.44
C GLU A 61 1.26 -19.20 7.47
N TYR A 62 1.02 -18.75 8.69
CA TYR A 62 1.96 -18.86 9.79
C TYR A 62 1.22 -19.10 11.10
N TYR A 63 1.91 -19.68 12.05
CA TYR A 63 1.35 -20.06 13.34
C TYR A 63 1.99 -19.24 14.46
N VAL A 64 1.13 -18.75 15.36
CA VAL A 64 1.55 -18.10 16.60
C VAL A 64 0.69 -18.67 17.72
N ASP A 65 1.32 -19.23 18.75
CA ASP A 65 0.64 -19.83 19.89
C ASP A 65 -0.47 -20.82 19.50
N GLY A 66 -0.18 -21.68 18.51
CA GLY A 66 -1.11 -22.69 18.00
C GLY A 66 -2.24 -22.15 17.09
N THR A 67 -2.33 -20.84 16.90
CA THR A 67 -3.35 -20.22 16.05
C THR A 67 -2.79 -19.92 14.66
N ALA A 68 -3.52 -20.32 13.61
CA ALA A 68 -3.15 -20.07 12.23
C ALA A 68 -3.56 -18.64 11.78
N TYR A 69 -2.62 -17.94 11.18
CA TYR A 69 -2.83 -16.61 10.58
C TYR A 69 -2.42 -16.63 9.12
N ARG A 70 -3.05 -15.76 8.30
CA ARG A 70 -2.75 -15.65 6.88
C ARG A 70 -2.44 -14.22 6.50
N ILE A 71 -1.41 -14.06 5.67
CA ILE A 71 -1.00 -12.76 5.16
C ILE A 71 -0.57 -12.84 3.70
N ALA A 72 -0.93 -11.82 2.91
CA ALA A 72 -0.44 -11.67 1.55
C ALA A 72 0.84 -10.82 1.55
N GLY A 73 1.90 -11.32 0.94
CA GLY A 73 3.18 -10.62 0.85
C GLY A 73 4.24 -11.46 0.13
N PRO A 74 5.39 -10.86 -0.20
CA PRO A 74 5.89 -9.55 0.21
C PRO A 74 5.17 -8.38 -0.46
N ARG A 75 5.09 -7.23 0.24
CA ARG A 75 4.48 -6.02 -0.28
C ARG A 75 5.52 -5.04 -0.79
N PHE A 76 5.20 -4.37 -1.90
CA PHE A 76 6.04 -3.37 -2.53
C PHE A 76 5.46 -1.97 -2.33
N ARG A 77 6.33 -0.95 -2.26
CA ARG A 77 5.91 0.46 -2.18
C ARG A 77 5.17 0.93 -3.43
N GLY A 78 5.43 0.28 -4.54
CA GLY A 78 4.76 0.51 -5.81
C GLY A 78 5.15 -0.57 -6.80
N ALA A 79 4.34 -0.73 -7.84
CA ALA A 79 4.62 -1.61 -8.95
C ALA A 79 4.49 -0.85 -10.27
N SER A 80 5.34 -1.17 -11.21
CA SER A 80 5.25 -0.73 -12.60
C SER A 80 5.25 -1.98 -13.47
N VAL A 81 4.10 -2.29 -14.02
CA VAL A 81 3.93 -3.38 -14.97
C VAL A 81 3.77 -2.76 -16.34
N ARG A 82 4.64 -3.14 -17.27
CA ARG A 82 4.58 -2.71 -18.67
C ARG A 82 4.36 -3.92 -19.52
N GLU A 83 3.26 -3.92 -20.23
CA GLU A 83 2.92 -4.96 -21.21
C GLU A 83 3.24 -4.47 -22.62
N ILE A 84 3.86 -5.31 -23.42
CA ILE A 84 4.18 -5.07 -24.81
C ILE A 84 3.68 -6.27 -25.59
N THR A 85 2.72 -6.05 -26.46
CA THR A 85 2.21 -7.08 -27.38
C THR A 85 2.97 -6.99 -28.68
N THR A 86 3.60 -8.09 -29.08
CA THR A 86 4.32 -8.20 -30.34
C THR A 86 3.66 -9.31 -31.16
N PRO A 87 3.04 -9.01 -32.31
CA PRO A 87 2.28 -10.02 -33.11
C PRO A 87 3.07 -11.24 -33.52
N GLU A 88 4.37 -11.08 -33.70
CA GLU A 88 5.27 -12.16 -34.20
C GLU A 88 5.80 -13.06 -33.05
N GLN A 89 5.56 -12.70 -31.78
CA GLN A 89 6.13 -13.43 -30.67
C GLN A 89 5.20 -14.55 -30.22
N THR A 90 5.67 -15.79 -30.27
CA THR A 90 4.92 -16.97 -29.84
C THR A 90 5.06 -17.25 -28.35
N GLU A 91 6.18 -16.83 -27.74
CA GLU A 91 6.49 -17.10 -26.35
C GLU A 91 6.34 -15.83 -25.48
N THR A 92 5.84 -16.01 -24.25
CA THR A 92 5.74 -14.92 -23.28
C THR A 92 7.07 -14.77 -22.54
N THR A 93 7.71 -13.61 -22.69
CA THR A 93 8.95 -13.28 -21.97
C THR A 93 8.64 -12.32 -20.83
N VAL A 94 9.03 -12.69 -19.62
CA VAL A 94 8.85 -11.86 -18.42
C VAL A 94 10.20 -11.38 -17.90
N GLN A 95 10.43 -10.09 -17.95
CA GLN A 95 11.61 -9.45 -17.37
C GLN A 95 11.22 -8.80 -16.06
N THR A 96 11.94 -9.09 -14.99
CA THR A 96 11.66 -8.58 -13.66
C THR A 96 12.93 -8.10 -12.96
N ASN A 97 12.79 -7.16 -12.05
CA ASN A 97 13.88 -6.73 -11.17
C ASN A 97 13.99 -7.58 -9.89
N LEU A 98 13.24 -8.68 -9.80
CA LEU A 98 13.36 -9.67 -8.73
C LEU A 98 14.60 -10.52 -8.99
N LYS A 99 15.56 -10.48 -8.07
CA LYS A 99 16.80 -11.26 -8.18
C LYS A 99 16.80 -12.47 -7.24
N SER A 100 16.45 -12.26 -5.99
CA SER A 100 16.41 -13.32 -4.98
C SER A 100 15.37 -13.02 -3.89
N LYS A 101 15.03 -14.03 -3.10
CA LYS A 101 14.14 -13.87 -1.93
C LYS A 101 14.69 -12.90 -0.89
N GLU A 102 16.02 -12.83 -0.76
CA GLU A 102 16.69 -12.02 0.25
C GLU A 102 16.79 -10.54 -0.14
N THR A 103 16.95 -10.24 -1.43
CA THR A 103 17.14 -8.88 -1.95
C THR A 103 15.95 -8.40 -2.74
N LEU A 104 14.84 -8.15 -2.05
CA LEU A 104 13.63 -7.61 -2.67
C LEU A 104 13.75 -6.11 -2.95
N PRO A 105 13.46 -5.65 -4.17
CA PRO A 105 13.49 -4.24 -4.51
C PRO A 105 12.33 -3.47 -3.84
N PRO A 106 12.50 -2.15 -3.57
CA PRO A 106 11.42 -1.33 -2.99
C PRO A 106 10.23 -1.14 -3.92
N LYS A 107 10.47 -1.17 -5.21
CA LYS A 107 9.45 -1.07 -6.26
C LYS A 107 9.57 -2.29 -7.18
N LEU A 108 8.46 -2.95 -7.40
CA LEU A 108 8.37 -4.05 -8.36
C LEU A 108 8.32 -3.46 -9.77
N ARG A 109 9.24 -3.89 -10.65
CA ARG A 109 9.21 -3.54 -12.07
C ARG A 109 9.13 -4.83 -12.86
N VAL A 110 8.09 -4.95 -13.67
CA VAL A 110 7.89 -6.11 -14.52
C VAL A 110 7.57 -5.62 -15.93
N LYS A 111 8.27 -6.19 -16.90
CA LYS A 111 8.02 -6.01 -18.32
C LYS A 111 7.61 -7.35 -18.89
N ILE A 112 6.40 -7.41 -19.41
CA ILE A 112 5.82 -8.60 -20.02
C ILE A 112 5.78 -8.36 -21.52
N MET A 113 6.43 -9.22 -22.28
CA MET A 113 6.35 -9.23 -23.73
C MET A 113 5.64 -10.53 -24.12
N HIS A 114 4.54 -10.44 -24.83
CA HIS A 114 3.73 -11.59 -25.22
C HIS A 114 3.15 -11.42 -26.63
N GLY A 115 2.81 -12.52 -27.22
CA GLY A 115 2.04 -12.59 -28.46
C GLY A 115 0.53 -12.40 -28.22
N PRO A 116 -0.32 -12.82 -29.18
CA PRO A 116 -1.77 -12.71 -29.08
C PRO A 116 -2.38 -13.45 -27.87
N VAL A 117 -1.73 -14.54 -27.46
CA VAL A 117 -2.16 -15.33 -26.29
C VAL A 117 -1.28 -14.99 -25.09
N ARG A 118 -1.89 -14.56 -24.01
CA ARG A 118 -1.21 -14.25 -22.74
C ARG A 118 -1.18 -15.49 -21.86
N SER A 119 -0.01 -16.07 -21.65
CA SER A 119 0.24 -17.06 -20.61
C SER A 119 1.33 -16.52 -19.68
N VAL A 120 0.92 -15.93 -18.55
CA VAL A 120 1.89 -15.34 -17.60
C VAL A 120 1.74 -16.01 -16.26
N GLU A 121 2.73 -16.80 -15.89
CA GLU A 121 2.93 -17.13 -14.48
C GLU A 121 3.44 -15.91 -13.72
N SER A 122 2.88 -15.68 -12.54
CA SER A 122 3.33 -14.58 -11.68
C SER A 122 4.81 -14.78 -11.30
N PRO A 123 5.74 -13.87 -11.64
CA PRO A 123 7.15 -14.00 -11.28
C PRO A 123 7.37 -14.04 -9.77
N LEU A 124 6.43 -13.53 -8.99
CA LEU A 124 6.45 -13.67 -7.53
C LEU A 124 6.12 -15.10 -7.09
N MET A 125 5.26 -15.81 -7.80
CA MET A 125 4.96 -17.21 -7.50
C MET A 125 6.08 -18.15 -7.94
N GLN A 126 6.85 -17.79 -8.96
CA GLN A 126 8.08 -18.52 -9.32
C GLN A 126 9.15 -18.35 -8.24
N LEU A 127 9.29 -17.12 -7.70
CA LEU A 127 10.23 -16.85 -6.60
C LEU A 127 9.77 -17.49 -5.28
N TYR A 128 8.45 -17.57 -5.05
CA TYR A 128 7.82 -18.14 -3.86
C TYR A 128 6.86 -19.27 -4.25
N PRO A 129 7.36 -20.46 -4.63
CA PRO A 129 6.51 -21.58 -4.99
C PRO A 129 5.65 -22.03 -3.80
N VAL A 130 4.51 -22.63 -4.09
CA VAL A 130 3.61 -23.20 -3.10
C VAL A 130 4.37 -24.23 -2.25
N GLY A 131 4.18 -24.20 -0.93
CA GLY A 131 4.90 -25.04 0.02
C GLY A 131 6.27 -24.48 0.47
N SER A 132 6.80 -23.43 -0.15
CA SER A 132 8.08 -22.83 0.28
C SER A 132 7.93 -22.07 1.60
N PHE A 133 9.00 -22.07 2.38
CA PHE A 133 9.08 -21.31 3.63
C PHE A 133 9.51 -19.87 3.39
N VAL A 134 8.93 -18.97 4.21
CA VAL A 134 9.18 -17.54 4.14
C VAL A 134 9.20 -16.95 5.54
N GLU A 135 10.12 -16.03 5.82
CA GLU A 135 10.17 -15.33 7.10
C GLU A 135 9.03 -14.31 7.22
N ILE A 136 8.40 -14.30 8.38
CA ILE A 136 7.31 -13.39 8.73
C ILE A 136 7.67 -12.67 10.02
N TYR A 137 7.52 -11.36 10.00
CA TYR A 137 7.64 -10.50 11.16
C TYR A 137 6.26 -10.09 11.64
N TYR A 138 5.97 -10.27 12.92
CA TYR A 138 4.65 -10.00 13.48
C TYR A 138 4.71 -9.24 14.82
N ASP A 139 3.60 -8.61 15.17
CA ASP A 139 3.39 -7.91 16.44
C ASP A 139 2.98 -8.95 17.52
N PRO A 140 3.78 -9.17 18.59
CA PRO A 140 3.45 -10.17 19.61
C PRO A 140 2.10 -9.92 20.29
N GLN A 141 1.71 -8.65 20.45
CA GLN A 141 0.42 -8.31 21.06
C GLN A 141 -0.77 -8.49 20.10
N LYS A 142 -0.54 -8.41 18.80
CA LYS A 142 -1.56 -8.54 17.76
C LYS A 142 -1.04 -9.32 16.56
N PRO A 143 -0.99 -10.66 16.61
CA PRO A 143 -0.37 -11.49 15.57
C PRO A 143 -0.94 -11.27 14.16
N LYS A 144 -2.20 -10.83 14.03
CA LYS A 144 -2.78 -10.43 12.73
C LYS A 144 -2.03 -9.28 12.03
N ARG A 145 -1.19 -8.53 12.78
CA ARG A 145 -0.33 -7.48 12.23
C ARG A 145 1.04 -8.08 11.95
N ALA A 146 1.25 -8.43 10.70
CA ALA A 146 2.49 -9.02 10.25
C ALA A 146 2.89 -8.46 8.88
N PHE A 147 4.10 -8.77 8.45
CA PHE A 147 4.57 -8.56 7.09
C PHE A 147 5.55 -9.69 6.69
N VAL A 148 5.58 -9.98 5.41
CA VAL A 148 6.40 -11.04 4.83
C VAL A 148 7.74 -10.44 4.44
N GLN A 149 8.83 -10.94 5.01
CA GLN A 149 10.24 -10.58 4.77
C GLN A 149 10.54 -9.09 4.85
N ARG A 150 9.78 -8.26 4.19
CA ARG A 150 10.05 -6.84 4.07
C ARG A 150 8.85 -5.99 4.39
N PHE A 151 9.09 -4.93 5.16
CA PHE A 151 8.11 -3.87 5.34
C PHE A 151 8.01 -3.01 4.08
N GLU A 152 6.79 -2.77 3.61
CA GLU A 152 6.47 -1.95 2.43
C GLU A 152 7.09 -0.55 2.47
N GLY A 153 7.37 -0.04 3.67
CA GLY A 153 7.85 1.32 3.91
C GLY A 153 6.71 2.32 3.99
N CYS A 154 7.02 3.54 4.42
CA CYS A 154 6.08 4.65 4.41
C CYS A 154 6.48 5.67 3.35
N VAL A 155 5.48 6.30 2.72
CA VAL A 155 5.69 7.38 1.76
C VAL A 155 5.71 8.69 2.54
N TRP A 156 6.87 9.01 3.12
CA TRP A 156 7.03 10.15 4.01
C TRP A 156 6.62 11.48 3.35
N TRP A 157 7.07 11.73 2.14
CA TRP A 157 6.76 12.97 1.42
C TRP A 157 5.25 13.16 1.20
N LEU A 158 4.51 12.07 0.91
CA LEU A 158 3.05 12.11 0.74
C LEU A 158 2.36 12.45 2.07
N SER A 159 2.84 11.89 3.18
CA SER A 159 2.32 12.21 4.50
C SER A 159 2.54 13.69 4.84
N VAL A 160 3.74 14.23 4.57
CA VAL A 160 4.04 15.65 4.76
C VAL A 160 3.13 16.52 3.89
N LEU A 161 2.99 16.18 2.60
CA LEU A 161 2.10 16.92 1.69
C LEU A 161 0.66 16.97 2.22
N LEU A 162 0.11 15.84 2.68
CA LEU A 162 -1.24 15.77 3.24
C LEU A 162 -1.39 16.63 4.50
N PHE A 163 -0.38 16.66 5.37
CA PHE A 163 -0.41 17.55 6.54
C PHE A 163 -0.35 19.02 6.16
N VAL A 164 0.48 19.39 5.19
CA VAL A 164 0.55 20.77 4.69
C VAL A 164 -0.80 21.21 4.11
N LEU A 165 -1.44 20.36 3.29
CA LEU A 165 -2.77 20.62 2.76
C LEU A 165 -3.82 20.76 3.86
N ALA A 166 -3.77 19.92 4.90
CA ALA A 166 -4.67 20.03 6.05
C ALA A 166 -4.52 21.38 6.76
N VAL A 167 -3.28 21.83 6.99
CA VAL A 167 -3.00 23.15 7.60
C VAL A 167 -3.52 24.29 6.73
N LEU A 168 -3.34 24.23 5.41
CA LEU A 168 -3.88 25.23 4.47
C LEU A 168 -5.41 25.28 4.52
N CYS A 169 -6.08 24.12 4.59
CA CYS A 169 -7.54 24.09 4.73
C CYS A 169 -8.01 24.74 6.02
N ILE A 170 -7.29 24.53 7.14
CA ILE A 170 -7.60 25.18 8.42
C ILE A 170 -7.40 26.69 8.30
N ALA A 171 -6.30 27.15 7.71
CA ALA A 171 -6.04 28.58 7.49
C ALA A 171 -7.12 29.24 6.64
N LEU A 172 -7.60 28.58 5.57
CA LEU A 172 -8.72 29.02 4.76
C LEU A 172 -10.02 29.13 5.55
N ALA A 173 -10.30 28.14 6.42
CA ALA A 173 -11.48 28.19 7.29
C ALA A 173 -11.44 29.43 8.22
N PHE A 174 -10.28 29.73 8.82
CA PHE A 174 -10.11 30.94 9.64
C PHE A 174 -10.28 32.22 8.81
N ALA A 175 -9.70 32.28 7.59
CA ALA A 175 -9.84 33.43 6.71
C ALA A 175 -11.31 33.70 6.34
N MET A 176 -12.09 32.64 6.10
CA MET A 176 -13.54 32.73 5.82
C MET A 176 -14.33 33.30 7.01
N VAL A 177 -13.92 32.98 8.24
CA VAL A 177 -14.57 33.54 9.45
C VAL A 177 -14.28 35.04 9.59
N ILE A 178 -13.04 35.46 9.31
CA ILE A 178 -12.61 36.87 9.46
C ILE A 178 -13.14 37.74 8.32
N ALA A 179 -12.96 37.31 7.07
CA ALA A 179 -13.29 38.11 5.89
C ALA A 179 -14.80 38.19 5.57
N LYS A 180 -15.60 37.22 6.11
CA LYS A 180 -17.05 37.11 5.83
C LYS A 180 -17.40 37.37 4.37
N PRO A 181 -16.80 36.67 3.40
CA PRO A 181 -16.85 37.00 1.97
C PRO A 181 -18.26 36.90 1.36
N PHE A 182 -19.19 36.20 2.00
CA PHE A 182 -20.56 36.08 1.55
C PHE A 182 -21.46 37.10 2.26
N PRO A 183 -22.20 37.94 1.55
CA PRO A 183 -23.08 38.93 2.14
C PRO A 183 -24.16 38.26 2.99
N THR A 184 -24.43 38.81 4.16
CA THR A 184 -25.58 38.41 4.97
C THR A 184 -26.82 38.95 4.26
N VAL A 185 -27.54 38.10 3.54
CA VAL A 185 -28.86 38.44 3.08
C VAL A 185 -29.73 38.58 4.32
N ALA A 186 -30.08 39.82 4.65
CA ALA A 186 -31.13 40.09 5.62
C ALA A 186 -32.45 39.66 4.98
N LEU A 187 -33.09 38.65 5.53
CA LEU A 187 -34.47 38.24 5.26
C LEU A 187 -35.40 39.20 5.99
#